data_687068b03bbe572f04569e263d40d54f
#
_entry.id   687068b03bbe572f04569e263d40d54f
#
_cell.length_a   1.000
_cell.length_b   1.000
_cell.length_c   1.000
_cell.angle_alpha   90.00
_cell.angle_beta   90.00
_cell.angle_gamma   90.00
#
_symmetry.space_group_name_H-M   'P 1'
#
loop_
_entity.id
_entity.type
_entity.pdbx_description
1 polymer ?
#
loop_
_entity_poly.entity_id
_entity_poly.type
_entity_poly.pdbx_seq_one_letter_code
_entity_poly.pdbx_strand_id
1 'polypeptide(L)'
;PSQSVIPVAGQTRSLRSVLGWSLLVAGALGLGAFGGWRLAQSAPARSPTRILVPTLNQQVDPEYNWAPTLAIGPAGRELVFRQGGLLQLRALNDFTPRPLAGTEGASLPAFSPDGQWLAFHQEGHLRKLALSGGSVVEIASADMGPGMTWGEDDWIYFSSLGGNGGIWRVPAAGGVPEPVTVVADSAAEHAHAWPQLLPGRKELLFPVLGPSGGALDSRIVVETIGSGVRRTLVEQGPFGRYLPSGHLLYFSNEGSVFAAAFDLVRGALVSTPQQVLADVYVASWGGAALLAVAENGTLVFEPGSAAPPQVVRAVDRSGRDLGAIVPAGYLD
;
A
#
# COMPACT_ATOMS: atom_id res chain seq x y z
N PRO A 1 -53.90 79.82 27.17
CA PRO A 1 -53.33 78.68 27.83
C PRO A 1 -52.29 78.00 26.98
N SER A 2 -51.06 78.22 27.39
CA SER A 2 -49.87 77.74 26.64
C SER A 2 -49.57 76.29 27.01
N GLN A 3 -49.51 75.41 26.01
CA GLN A 3 -49.00 74.06 26.19
C GLN A 3 -47.50 74.09 26.00
N SER A 4 -46.75 73.70 27.01
CA SER A 4 -45.32 73.50 26.98
C SER A 4 -45.00 72.09 26.33
N VAL A 5 -44.28 72.06 25.26
CA VAL A 5 -43.75 70.82 24.62
C VAL A 5 -42.42 70.50 25.24
N ILE A 6 -42.28 69.30 25.80
CA ILE A 6 -41.04 68.77 26.35
C ILE A 6 -40.27 68.09 25.19
N PRO A 7 -39.00 68.40 24.93
CA PRO A 7 -38.24 67.72 23.91
C PRO A 7 -37.73 66.38 24.44
N VAL A 8 -38.01 65.32 23.68
CA VAL A 8 -37.43 63.98 23.90
C VAL A 8 -36.01 63.97 23.35
N ALA A 9 -35.03 63.77 24.26
CA ALA A 9 -33.64 63.60 23.87
C ALA A 9 -33.41 62.26 23.23
N GLY A 10 -33.18 62.27 21.93
CA GLY A 10 -32.74 61.08 21.17
C GLY A 10 -31.30 60.73 21.54
N GLN A 11 -31.12 59.53 22.15
CA GLN A 11 -29.77 58.95 22.36
C GLN A 11 -29.23 58.46 21.03
N THR A 12 -28.28 59.16 20.44
CA THR A 12 -27.45 58.67 19.32
C THR A 12 -26.41 57.70 19.87
N ARG A 13 -26.67 56.39 19.78
CA ARG A 13 -25.66 55.39 20.01
C ARG A 13 -24.56 55.57 18.93
N SER A 14 -23.34 55.89 19.38
CA SER A 14 -22.23 56.13 18.49
C SER A 14 -21.85 54.81 17.74
N LEU A 15 -21.87 54.83 16.42
CA LEU A 15 -21.44 53.72 15.55
C LEU A 15 -20.05 53.20 15.88
N ARG A 16 -19.23 54.03 16.56
CA ARG A 16 -17.86 53.63 16.94
C ARG A 16 -17.79 52.53 18.01
N SER A 17 -18.76 52.39 18.89
CA SER A 17 -18.80 51.34 19.90
C SER A 17 -19.19 49.99 19.32
N VAL A 18 -20.08 49.95 18.33
CA VAL A 18 -20.54 48.71 17.68
C VAL A 18 -19.42 48.09 16.81
N LEU A 19 -18.65 48.92 16.10
CA LEU A 19 -17.50 48.45 15.33
C LEU A 19 -16.35 47.88 16.18
N GLY A 20 -16.11 48.48 17.35
CA GLY A 20 -15.09 47.99 18.30
C GLY A 20 -15.39 46.59 18.85
N TRP A 21 -16.67 46.35 19.23
CA TRP A 21 -17.08 45.04 19.70
C TRP A 21 -17.11 43.97 18.63
N SER A 22 -17.45 44.32 17.37
CA SER A 22 -17.43 43.38 16.24
C SER A 22 -16.02 42.92 15.91
N LEU A 23 -15.02 43.79 15.97
CA LEU A 23 -13.62 43.42 15.73
C LEU A 23 -13.02 42.57 16.84
N LEU A 24 -13.42 42.80 18.12
CA LEU A 24 -12.98 41.96 19.25
C LEU A 24 -13.57 40.54 19.18
N VAL A 25 -14.85 40.40 18.82
CA VAL A 25 -15.48 39.09 18.68
C VAL A 25 -14.90 38.32 17.47
N ALA A 26 -14.65 38.99 16.35
CA ALA A 26 -14.01 38.37 15.19
C ALA A 26 -12.56 37.92 15.47
N GLY A 27 -11.82 38.73 16.22
CA GLY A 27 -10.48 38.38 16.71
C GLY A 27 -10.46 37.16 17.63
N ALA A 28 -11.40 37.13 18.58
CA ALA A 28 -11.52 36.00 19.52
C ALA A 28 -11.94 34.71 18.84
N LEU A 29 -12.85 34.76 17.84
CA LEU A 29 -13.25 33.62 17.04
C LEU A 29 -12.10 33.13 16.12
N GLY A 30 -11.32 34.07 15.55
CA GLY A 30 -10.14 33.74 14.75
C GLY A 30 -9.04 33.06 15.57
N LEU A 31 -8.76 33.57 16.76
CA LEU A 31 -7.78 32.97 17.68
C LEU A 31 -8.25 31.62 18.23
N GLY A 32 -9.55 31.47 18.51
CA GLY A 32 -10.13 30.20 18.94
C GLY A 32 -10.07 29.14 17.82
N ALA A 33 -10.40 29.52 16.58
CA ALA A 33 -10.30 28.61 15.43
C ALA A 33 -8.86 28.21 15.11
N PHE A 34 -7.91 29.17 15.16
CA PHE A 34 -6.49 28.91 14.96
C PHE A 34 -5.89 28.09 16.10
N GLY A 35 -6.24 28.37 17.35
CA GLY A 35 -5.85 27.58 18.51
C GLY A 35 -6.42 26.16 18.47
N GLY A 36 -7.70 26.00 18.12
CA GLY A 36 -8.35 24.71 17.94
C GLY A 36 -7.72 23.89 16.78
N TRP A 37 -7.40 24.54 15.66
CA TRP A 37 -6.71 23.92 14.54
C TRP A 37 -5.28 23.46 14.92
N ARG A 38 -4.55 24.28 15.66
CA ARG A 38 -3.21 23.90 16.19
C ARG A 38 -3.27 22.75 17.19
N LEU A 39 -4.27 22.75 18.09
CA LEU A 39 -4.47 21.66 19.07
C LEU A 39 -4.91 20.36 18.38
N ALA A 40 -5.72 20.44 17.30
CA ALA A 40 -6.09 19.27 16.51
C ALA A 40 -4.89 18.65 15.76
N GLN A 41 -3.88 19.46 15.38
CA GLN A 41 -2.65 18.97 14.78
C GLN A 41 -1.64 18.38 15.79
N SER A 42 -1.86 18.62 17.08
CA SER A 42 -0.99 18.13 18.16
C SER A 42 -1.56 16.87 18.83
N ALA A 43 -2.26 16.00 18.08
CA ALA A 43 -2.55 14.67 18.58
C ALA A 43 -1.21 14.00 18.95
N PRO A 44 -1.03 13.52 20.20
CA PRO A 44 0.23 12.90 20.59
C PRO A 44 0.53 11.77 19.59
N ALA A 45 1.71 11.80 19.01
CA ALA A 45 2.18 10.71 18.17
C ALA A 45 2.08 9.44 19.02
N ARG A 46 1.13 8.57 18.68
CA ARG A 46 1.01 7.27 19.35
C ARG A 46 2.31 6.53 19.07
N SER A 47 3.03 6.19 20.13
CA SER A 47 4.22 5.35 19.99
C SER A 47 3.83 4.07 19.27
N PRO A 48 4.57 3.66 18.23
CA PRO A 48 4.25 2.46 17.49
C PRO A 48 4.31 1.25 18.43
N THR A 49 3.20 0.54 18.54
CA THR A 49 3.17 -0.74 19.27
C THR A 49 3.74 -1.81 18.36
N ARG A 50 4.87 -2.41 18.72
CA ARG A 50 5.46 -3.52 17.99
C ARG A 50 4.98 -4.82 18.61
N ILE A 51 4.33 -5.66 17.80
CA ILE A 51 3.87 -6.98 18.21
C ILE A 51 4.55 -8.00 17.30
N LEU A 52 5.27 -8.96 17.89
CA LEU A 52 5.79 -10.09 17.16
C LEU A 52 4.61 -11.02 16.80
N VAL A 53 4.47 -11.34 15.51
CA VAL A 53 3.50 -12.29 15.01
C VAL A 53 4.22 -13.62 14.74
N PRO A 54 4.16 -14.62 15.64
CA PRO A 54 5.02 -15.82 15.60
C PRO A 54 4.81 -16.72 14.38
N THR A 55 3.77 -16.47 13.60
CA THR A 55 3.34 -17.34 12.49
C THR A 55 4.01 -17.06 11.16
N LEU A 56 4.80 -16.00 11.06
CA LEU A 56 5.51 -15.66 9.82
C LEU A 56 6.89 -16.34 9.71
N ASN A 57 7.28 -17.17 10.68
CA ASN A 57 8.52 -17.95 10.60
C ASN A 57 8.37 -19.08 9.57
N GLN A 58 8.00 -18.74 8.36
CA GLN A 58 7.92 -19.66 7.23
C GLN A 58 9.11 -19.43 6.31
N GLN A 59 9.78 -20.51 6.00
CA GLN A 59 10.60 -20.57 4.81
C GLN A 59 9.72 -20.05 3.67
N VAL A 60 10.06 -18.87 3.13
CA VAL A 60 9.50 -18.38 1.88
C VAL A 60 9.61 -19.55 0.91
N ASP A 61 8.48 -20.07 0.46
CA ASP A 61 8.46 -21.19 -0.45
C ASP A 61 9.32 -20.80 -1.67
N PRO A 62 10.45 -21.46 -1.94
CA PRO A 62 11.36 -21.05 -3.01
C PRO A 62 10.66 -21.02 -4.38
N GLU A 63 9.58 -21.78 -4.53
CA GLU A 63 8.79 -21.88 -5.76
C GLU A 63 7.86 -20.64 -5.95
N TYR A 64 7.60 -19.86 -4.88
CA TYR A 64 6.70 -18.70 -4.88
C TYR A 64 7.31 -17.45 -4.25
N ASN A 65 8.63 -17.31 -4.29
CA ASN A 65 9.33 -16.16 -3.68
C ASN A 65 8.99 -14.80 -4.32
N TRP A 66 8.33 -14.80 -5.48
CA TRP A 66 7.87 -13.61 -6.18
C TRP A 66 6.44 -13.17 -5.82
N ALA A 67 5.67 -14.02 -5.12
CA ALA A 67 4.27 -13.77 -4.79
C ALA A 67 4.11 -13.64 -3.27
N PRO A 68 4.03 -12.43 -2.71
CA PRO A 68 3.74 -12.28 -1.30
C PRO A 68 2.43 -12.94 -0.96
N THR A 69 2.50 -13.69 0.12
CA THR A 69 1.37 -14.42 0.67
C THR A 69 0.90 -13.78 1.97
N LEU A 70 1.04 -12.45 2.07
CA LEU A 70 0.68 -11.66 3.24
C LEU A 70 -0.26 -10.55 2.84
N ALA A 71 -1.42 -10.47 3.49
CA ALA A 71 -2.35 -9.35 3.37
C ALA A 71 -2.93 -9.01 4.74
N ILE A 72 -3.24 -7.73 4.96
CA ILE A 72 -3.92 -7.24 6.15
C ILE A 72 -5.26 -6.64 5.76
N GLY A 73 -6.30 -6.93 6.54
CA GLY A 73 -7.63 -6.37 6.33
C GLY A 73 -7.64 -4.83 6.49
N PRO A 74 -8.56 -4.11 5.84
CA PRO A 74 -8.59 -2.65 5.82
C PRO A 74 -8.67 -2.05 7.23
N ALA A 75 -9.38 -2.68 8.14
CA ALA A 75 -9.48 -2.25 9.54
C ALA A 75 -8.21 -2.55 10.38
N GLY A 76 -7.20 -3.23 9.81
CA GLY A 76 -5.96 -3.58 10.51
C GLY A 76 -6.15 -4.57 11.65
N ARG A 77 -7.14 -5.44 11.56
CA ARG A 77 -7.49 -6.42 12.61
C ARG A 77 -7.28 -7.86 12.20
N GLU A 78 -7.27 -8.14 10.92
CA GLU A 78 -7.20 -9.48 10.35
C GLU A 78 -6.00 -9.58 9.42
N LEU A 79 -5.33 -10.70 9.49
CA LEU A 79 -4.17 -11.03 8.70
C LEU A 79 -4.46 -12.29 7.89
N VAL A 80 -4.14 -12.28 6.61
CA VAL A 80 -4.09 -13.47 5.76
C VAL A 80 -2.66 -13.75 5.38
N PHE A 81 -2.25 -14.99 5.55
CA PHE A 81 -0.92 -15.48 5.18
C PHE A 81 -1.00 -16.94 4.74
N ARG A 82 0.01 -17.42 4.03
CA ARG A 82 0.06 -18.82 3.58
C ARG A 82 0.75 -19.69 4.61
N GLN A 83 0.14 -20.83 4.95
CA GLN A 83 0.74 -21.83 5.80
C GLN A 83 0.21 -23.24 5.45
N GLY A 84 1.12 -24.21 5.31
CA GLY A 84 0.72 -25.57 4.96
C GLY A 84 0.04 -25.70 3.59
N GLY A 85 0.41 -24.86 2.63
CA GLY A 85 -0.16 -24.85 1.28
C GLY A 85 -1.53 -24.16 1.16
N LEU A 86 -2.09 -23.62 2.25
CA LEU A 86 -3.39 -22.95 2.32
C LEU A 86 -3.23 -21.49 2.78
N LEU A 87 -4.15 -20.63 2.40
CA LEU A 87 -4.30 -19.34 3.07
C LEU A 87 -4.93 -19.54 4.45
N GLN A 88 -4.37 -18.84 5.42
CA GLN A 88 -4.82 -18.81 6.81
C GLN A 88 -5.33 -17.41 7.12
N LEU A 89 -6.47 -17.32 7.77
CA LEU A 89 -6.98 -16.07 8.34
C LEU A 89 -6.75 -16.07 9.85
N ARG A 90 -6.20 -14.96 10.35
CA ARG A 90 -5.98 -14.78 11.79
C ARG A 90 -6.34 -13.36 12.23
N ALA A 91 -7.11 -13.23 13.29
CA ALA A 91 -7.27 -11.94 13.96
C ALA A 91 -5.97 -11.59 14.71
N LEU A 92 -5.55 -10.31 14.71
CA LEU A 92 -4.32 -9.89 15.37
C LEU A 92 -4.35 -10.06 16.90
N ASN A 93 -5.53 -10.14 17.49
CA ASN A 93 -5.74 -10.40 18.92
C ASN A 93 -5.94 -11.88 19.24
N ASP A 94 -5.84 -12.78 18.24
CA ASP A 94 -5.93 -14.22 18.39
C ASP A 94 -4.61 -14.86 17.94
N PHE A 95 -4.21 -15.94 18.59
CA PHE A 95 -2.99 -16.70 18.24
C PHE A 95 -3.30 -17.90 17.33
N THR A 96 -4.58 -18.24 17.16
CA THR A 96 -5.01 -19.42 16.40
C THR A 96 -5.41 -19.02 14.99
N PRO A 97 -4.63 -19.36 13.94
CA PRO A 97 -5.05 -19.15 12.57
C PRO A 97 -6.16 -20.13 12.17
N ARG A 98 -7.05 -19.67 11.31
CA ARG A 98 -8.12 -20.48 10.71
C ARG A 98 -7.80 -20.73 9.23
N PRO A 99 -7.69 -21.98 8.78
CA PRO A 99 -7.49 -22.28 7.37
C PRO A 99 -8.70 -21.85 6.54
N LEU A 100 -8.44 -21.30 5.37
CA LEU A 100 -9.47 -20.95 4.39
C LEU A 100 -9.57 -22.10 3.38
N ALA A 101 -10.60 -22.92 3.51
CA ALA A 101 -10.82 -24.07 2.66
C ALA A 101 -10.99 -23.65 1.18
N GLY A 102 -10.43 -24.43 0.24
CA GLY A 102 -10.46 -24.16 -1.17
C GLY A 102 -9.42 -23.16 -1.66
N THR A 103 -8.42 -22.84 -0.80
CA THR A 103 -7.31 -21.96 -1.15
C THR A 103 -5.97 -22.70 -1.29
N GLU A 104 -6.02 -23.99 -1.62
CA GLU A 104 -4.83 -24.82 -1.87
C GLU A 104 -4.00 -24.20 -3.02
N GLY A 105 -2.72 -23.94 -2.77
CA GLY A 105 -1.85 -23.32 -3.75
C GLY A 105 -2.14 -21.84 -4.07
N ALA A 106 -3.08 -21.21 -3.35
CA ALA A 106 -3.41 -19.80 -3.56
C ALA A 106 -2.26 -18.85 -3.20
N SER A 107 -2.17 -17.74 -3.94
CA SER A 107 -1.18 -16.68 -3.79
C SER A 107 -1.81 -15.29 -3.97
N LEU A 108 -1.06 -14.22 -3.71
CA LEU A 108 -1.46 -12.83 -3.93
C LEU A 108 -2.81 -12.49 -3.28
N PRO A 109 -3.01 -12.73 -1.97
CA PRO A 109 -4.27 -12.39 -1.33
C PRO A 109 -4.50 -10.88 -1.28
N ALA A 110 -5.76 -10.45 -1.52
CA ALA A 110 -6.20 -9.06 -1.37
C ALA A 110 -7.59 -9.00 -0.75
N PHE A 111 -7.75 -8.24 0.32
CA PHE A 111 -9.04 -7.99 0.92
C PHE A 111 -9.89 -7.05 0.05
N SER A 112 -11.20 -7.23 0.08
CA SER A 112 -12.13 -6.20 -0.38
C SER A 112 -12.08 -4.96 0.52
N PRO A 113 -12.45 -3.77 0.01
CA PRO A 113 -12.44 -2.54 0.81
C PRO A 113 -13.29 -2.60 2.07
N ASP A 114 -14.38 -3.36 2.07
CA ASP A 114 -15.24 -3.60 3.22
C ASP A 114 -14.72 -4.69 4.18
N GLY A 115 -13.64 -5.39 3.79
CA GLY A 115 -13.05 -6.48 4.56
C GLY A 115 -13.88 -7.76 4.62
N GLN A 116 -14.94 -7.90 3.81
CA GLN A 116 -15.80 -9.07 3.86
C GLN A 116 -15.36 -10.20 2.92
N TRP A 117 -14.60 -9.87 1.88
CA TRP A 117 -14.13 -10.80 0.87
C TRP A 117 -12.61 -10.82 0.81
N LEU A 118 -12.09 -11.95 0.37
CA LEU A 118 -10.69 -12.13 0.01
C LEU A 118 -10.61 -12.57 -1.46
N ALA A 119 -9.92 -11.80 -2.30
CA ALA A 119 -9.51 -12.22 -3.62
C ALA A 119 -8.12 -12.87 -3.56
N PHE A 120 -7.84 -13.80 -4.46
CA PHE A 120 -6.55 -14.50 -4.55
C PHE A 120 -6.36 -15.11 -5.94
N HIS A 121 -5.11 -15.32 -6.31
CA HIS A 121 -4.77 -16.09 -7.50
C HIS A 121 -4.58 -17.57 -7.18
N GLN A 122 -5.09 -18.45 -8.02
CA GLN A 122 -4.96 -19.88 -7.88
C GLN A 122 -5.09 -20.57 -9.26
N GLU A 123 -4.08 -21.33 -9.66
CA GLU A 123 -4.08 -22.15 -10.89
C GLU A 123 -4.48 -21.38 -12.17
N GLY A 124 -3.94 -20.17 -12.36
CA GLY A 124 -4.26 -19.35 -13.54
C GLY A 124 -5.61 -18.63 -13.48
N HIS A 125 -6.26 -18.63 -12.32
CA HIS A 125 -7.55 -17.98 -12.13
C HIS A 125 -7.52 -16.98 -10.97
N LEU A 126 -8.17 -15.85 -11.15
CA LEU A 126 -8.54 -14.94 -10.10
C LEU A 126 -9.84 -15.43 -9.45
N ARG A 127 -9.80 -15.69 -8.17
CA ARG A 127 -10.90 -16.22 -7.36
C ARG A 127 -11.16 -15.36 -6.14
N LYS A 128 -12.33 -15.50 -5.54
CA LYS A 128 -12.65 -14.86 -4.26
C LYS A 128 -13.44 -15.79 -3.35
N LEU A 129 -13.37 -15.52 -2.05
CA LEU A 129 -14.21 -16.17 -1.05
C LEU A 129 -14.71 -15.17 -0.01
N ALA A 130 -15.88 -15.42 0.57
CA ALA A 130 -16.38 -14.62 1.69
C ALA A 130 -15.68 -15.06 2.98
N LEU A 131 -15.18 -14.11 3.77
CA LEU A 131 -14.49 -14.42 5.03
C LEU A 131 -15.43 -14.94 6.13
N SER A 132 -16.74 -14.70 5.99
CA SER A 132 -17.76 -15.31 6.82
C SER A 132 -17.97 -16.81 6.55
N GLY A 133 -17.40 -17.34 5.47
CA GLY A 133 -17.55 -18.71 4.99
C GLY A 133 -18.30 -18.79 3.67
N GLY A 134 -18.23 -19.94 3.03
CA GLY A 134 -18.85 -20.19 1.73
C GLY A 134 -17.90 -20.83 0.73
N SER A 135 -18.37 -21.03 -0.48
CA SER A 135 -17.59 -21.61 -1.57
C SER A 135 -16.70 -20.54 -2.22
N VAL A 136 -15.57 -20.99 -2.75
CA VAL A 136 -14.72 -20.17 -3.63
C VAL A 136 -15.49 -19.89 -4.93
N VAL A 137 -15.44 -18.63 -5.37
CA VAL A 137 -16.08 -18.15 -6.59
C VAL A 137 -15.00 -17.69 -7.56
N GLU A 138 -15.04 -18.18 -8.78
CA GLU A 138 -14.16 -17.70 -9.85
C GLU A 138 -14.62 -16.32 -10.34
N ILE A 139 -13.67 -15.41 -10.51
CA ILE A 139 -13.88 -14.07 -11.06
C ILE A 139 -13.52 -14.05 -12.54
N ALA A 140 -12.32 -14.53 -12.87
CA ALA A 140 -11.81 -14.55 -14.24
C ALA A 140 -10.62 -15.50 -14.37
N SER A 141 -10.34 -15.95 -15.59
CA SER A 141 -9.03 -16.48 -15.96
C SER A 141 -8.04 -15.33 -16.07
N ALA A 142 -6.89 -15.42 -15.41
CA ALA A 142 -5.90 -14.35 -15.36
C ALA A 142 -4.48 -14.92 -15.18
N ASP A 143 -3.61 -14.63 -16.13
CA ASP A 143 -2.18 -14.90 -16.01
C ASP A 143 -1.53 -13.75 -15.24
N MET A 144 -1.47 -13.91 -13.91
CA MET A 144 -1.11 -12.83 -12.98
C MET A 144 0.39 -12.76 -12.74
N GLY A 145 0.88 -11.53 -12.77
CA GLY A 145 2.21 -11.14 -12.31
C GLY A 145 2.21 -10.64 -10.85
N PRO A 146 3.26 -9.91 -10.45
CA PRO A 146 3.41 -9.46 -9.07
C PRO A 146 2.36 -8.43 -8.66
N GLY A 147 1.50 -8.81 -7.74
CA GLY A 147 0.61 -7.92 -7.02
C GLY A 147 -0.77 -7.73 -7.61
N MET A 148 -1.73 -7.58 -6.70
CA MET A 148 -3.08 -7.11 -6.99
C MET A 148 -3.61 -6.23 -5.85
N THR A 149 -4.68 -5.50 -6.16
CA THR A 149 -5.45 -4.72 -5.19
C THR A 149 -6.93 -4.75 -5.58
N TRP A 150 -7.80 -4.78 -4.58
CA TRP A 150 -9.24 -4.58 -4.76
C TRP A 150 -9.53 -3.10 -4.52
N GLY A 151 -9.96 -2.39 -5.56
CA GLY A 151 -10.26 -0.97 -5.49
C GLY A 151 -11.62 -0.67 -4.85
N GLU A 152 -11.78 0.55 -4.32
CA GLU A 152 -13.06 1.06 -3.79
C GLU A 152 -14.16 1.22 -4.87
N ASP A 153 -13.81 1.01 -6.14
CA ASP A 153 -14.70 1.06 -7.31
C ASP A 153 -15.23 -0.31 -7.71
N ASP A 154 -15.02 -1.34 -6.86
CA ASP A 154 -15.38 -2.74 -7.10
C ASP A 154 -14.67 -3.38 -8.29
N TRP A 155 -13.52 -2.85 -8.69
CA TRP A 155 -12.62 -3.49 -9.63
C TRP A 155 -11.40 -4.09 -8.91
N ILE A 156 -10.93 -5.21 -9.41
CA ILE A 156 -9.68 -5.81 -8.99
C ILE A 156 -8.63 -5.48 -10.03
N TYR A 157 -7.59 -4.75 -9.61
CA TYR A 157 -6.44 -4.39 -10.42
C TYR A 157 -5.30 -5.35 -10.14
N PHE A 158 -4.66 -5.86 -11.18
CA PHE A 158 -3.59 -6.84 -11.05
C PHE A 158 -2.54 -6.67 -12.14
N SER A 159 -1.31 -7.06 -11.85
CA SER A 159 -0.26 -7.17 -12.84
C SER A 159 -0.49 -8.39 -13.70
N SER A 160 -0.17 -8.33 -14.99
CA SER A 160 -0.24 -9.47 -15.90
C SER A 160 1.16 -9.86 -16.39
N LEU A 161 1.44 -11.17 -16.41
CA LEU A 161 2.61 -11.72 -17.07
C LEU A 161 2.35 -11.95 -18.56
N GLY A 162 1.08 -12.10 -18.93
CA GLY A 162 0.64 -12.23 -20.31
C GLY A 162 0.52 -10.88 -21.02
N GLY A 163 0.41 -10.92 -22.35
CA GLY A 163 0.18 -9.74 -23.16
C GLY A 163 1.35 -8.76 -23.18
N ASN A 164 1.18 -7.59 -22.58
CA ASN A 164 2.18 -6.50 -22.61
C ASN A 164 2.80 -6.20 -21.25
N GLY A 165 2.69 -7.10 -20.25
CA GLY A 165 3.30 -6.92 -18.92
C GLY A 165 2.72 -5.76 -18.11
N GLY A 166 1.57 -5.18 -18.52
CA GLY A 166 0.93 -4.05 -17.87
C GLY A 166 0.00 -4.43 -16.72
N ILE A 167 -0.69 -3.44 -16.18
CA ILE A 167 -1.75 -3.63 -15.20
C ILE A 167 -3.08 -3.81 -15.93
N TRP A 168 -3.82 -4.81 -15.49
CA TRP A 168 -5.15 -5.16 -15.95
C TRP A 168 -6.15 -4.98 -14.82
N ARG A 169 -7.43 -4.95 -15.15
CA ARG A 169 -8.50 -4.96 -14.15
C ARG A 169 -9.67 -5.82 -14.61
N VAL A 170 -10.46 -6.25 -13.64
CA VAL A 170 -11.71 -6.99 -13.86
C VAL A 170 -12.72 -6.60 -12.79
N PRO A 171 -14.04 -6.52 -13.11
CA PRO A 171 -15.05 -6.28 -12.07
C PRO A 171 -14.99 -7.38 -11.01
N ALA A 172 -15.10 -7.03 -9.73
CA ALA A 172 -15.13 -8.01 -8.65
C ALA A 172 -16.32 -8.98 -8.73
N ALA A 173 -17.38 -8.60 -9.45
CA ALA A 173 -18.51 -9.48 -9.77
C ALA A 173 -18.18 -10.56 -10.80
N GLY A 174 -17.04 -10.45 -11.48
CA GLY A 174 -16.64 -11.33 -12.58
C GLY A 174 -16.78 -10.66 -13.95
N GLY A 175 -16.06 -11.18 -14.94
CA GLY A 175 -16.11 -10.66 -16.29
C GLY A 175 -14.83 -10.93 -17.08
N VAL A 176 -14.66 -10.20 -18.18
CA VAL A 176 -13.45 -10.27 -19.01
C VAL A 176 -12.46 -9.22 -18.51
N PRO A 177 -11.23 -9.61 -18.18
CA PRO A 177 -10.18 -8.65 -17.84
C PRO A 177 -9.90 -7.67 -18.97
N GLU A 178 -9.64 -6.41 -18.62
CA GLU A 178 -9.26 -5.36 -19.58
C GLU A 178 -7.95 -4.68 -19.19
N PRO A 179 -7.11 -4.26 -20.16
CA PRO A 179 -5.85 -3.59 -19.85
C PRO A 179 -6.11 -2.16 -19.35
N VAL A 180 -5.32 -1.73 -18.36
CA VAL A 180 -5.35 -0.37 -17.79
C VAL A 180 -4.09 0.39 -18.16
N THR A 181 -2.93 -0.25 -18.10
CA THR A 181 -1.66 0.36 -18.46
C THR A 181 -0.94 -0.46 -19.52
N VAL A 182 -0.07 0.19 -20.28
CA VAL A 182 0.74 -0.43 -21.33
C VAL A 182 2.21 -0.23 -20.98
N VAL A 183 2.97 -1.32 -20.98
CA VAL A 183 4.44 -1.25 -20.90
C VAL A 183 4.95 -0.55 -22.17
N ALA A 184 5.79 0.45 -21.99
CA ALA A 184 6.38 1.14 -23.13
C ALA A 184 7.22 0.16 -23.97
N ASP A 185 7.11 0.26 -25.30
CA ASP A 185 7.89 -0.53 -26.24
C ASP A 185 9.35 -0.01 -26.27
N SER A 186 9.97 -0.01 -25.11
CA SER A 186 11.36 0.37 -24.92
C SER A 186 12.08 -0.68 -24.08
N ALA A 187 13.37 -0.86 -24.34
CA ALA A 187 14.24 -1.71 -23.52
C ALA A 187 14.35 -1.26 -22.04
N ALA A 188 13.62 -0.22 -21.65
CA ALA A 188 13.67 0.38 -20.32
C ALA A 188 12.56 -0.09 -19.35
N GLU A 189 11.57 -0.83 -19.82
CA GLU A 189 10.46 -1.32 -18.99
C GLU A 189 10.23 -2.81 -19.24
N HIS A 190 10.20 -3.60 -18.18
CA HIS A 190 9.91 -5.03 -18.23
C HIS A 190 8.46 -5.33 -17.91
N ALA A 191 7.94 -4.77 -16.81
CA ALA A 191 6.57 -4.98 -16.37
C ALA A 191 6.09 -3.87 -15.43
N HIS A 192 4.77 -3.81 -15.19
CA HIS A 192 4.16 -3.02 -14.12
C HIS A 192 3.71 -3.94 -13.00
N ALA A 193 3.97 -3.57 -11.75
CA ALA A 193 3.74 -4.43 -10.59
C ALA A 193 2.99 -3.70 -9.46
N TRP A 194 2.47 -4.42 -8.49
CA TRP A 194 1.94 -3.91 -7.21
C TRP A 194 0.98 -2.73 -7.35
N PRO A 195 -0.08 -2.80 -8.17
CA PRO A 195 -0.98 -1.67 -8.37
C PRO A 195 -1.70 -1.28 -7.09
N GLN A 196 -1.96 0.03 -6.95
CA GLN A 196 -2.88 0.59 -5.97
C GLN A 196 -3.71 1.69 -6.61
N LEU A 197 -5.05 1.55 -6.54
CA LEU A 197 -5.95 2.64 -6.90
C LEU A 197 -5.83 3.75 -5.85
N LEU A 198 -5.53 4.97 -6.28
CA LEU A 198 -5.48 6.13 -5.39
C LEU A 198 -6.88 6.66 -5.08
N PRO A 199 -7.08 7.33 -3.93
CA PRO A 199 -8.32 8.03 -3.62
C PRO A 199 -8.74 8.95 -4.76
N GLY A 200 -10.05 8.95 -5.08
CA GLY A 200 -10.58 9.66 -6.25
C GLY A 200 -10.74 8.78 -7.49
N ARG A 201 -10.20 7.54 -7.49
CA ARG A 201 -10.41 6.49 -8.51
C ARG A 201 -10.01 6.88 -9.94
N LYS A 202 -9.04 7.78 -10.06
CA LYS A 202 -8.58 8.30 -11.36
C LYS A 202 -7.12 7.97 -11.66
N GLU A 203 -6.37 7.62 -10.65
CA GLU A 203 -4.93 7.39 -10.76
C GLU A 203 -4.55 6.07 -10.11
N LEU A 204 -3.60 5.38 -10.74
CA LEU A 204 -2.93 4.20 -10.20
C LEU A 204 -1.51 4.56 -9.77
N LEU A 205 -1.15 4.12 -8.57
CA LEU A 205 0.22 4.07 -8.07
C LEU A 205 0.76 2.66 -8.34
N PHE A 206 1.93 2.56 -8.95
CA PHE A 206 2.57 1.27 -9.18
C PHE A 206 4.07 1.43 -9.46
N PRO A 207 4.90 0.44 -9.15
CA PRO A 207 6.25 0.36 -9.68
C PRO A 207 6.27 -0.11 -11.13
N VAL A 208 7.13 0.52 -11.91
CA VAL A 208 7.59 0.05 -13.21
C VAL A 208 8.89 -0.71 -12.98
N LEU A 209 8.89 -1.98 -13.30
CA LEU A 209 10.08 -2.82 -13.26
C LEU A 209 10.95 -2.51 -14.47
N GLY A 210 12.23 -2.27 -14.26
CA GLY A 210 13.19 -2.02 -15.32
C GLY A 210 13.57 -3.30 -16.07
N PRO A 211 14.56 -3.23 -16.98
CA PRO A 211 14.92 -4.32 -17.88
C PRO A 211 15.28 -5.64 -17.21
N SER A 212 15.82 -5.59 -16.00
CA SER A 212 16.15 -6.79 -15.22
C SER A 212 14.92 -7.54 -14.69
N GLY A 213 13.74 -6.89 -14.68
CA GLY A 213 12.54 -7.40 -14.01
C GLY A 213 12.65 -7.44 -12.49
N GLY A 214 13.78 -6.97 -11.95
CA GLY A 214 14.09 -7.01 -10.52
C GLY A 214 13.85 -5.69 -9.79
N ALA A 215 14.24 -5.68 -8.51
CA ALA A 215 14.07 -4.52 -7.65
C ALA A 215 15.01 -3.35 -8.01
N LEU A 216 16.22 -3.66 -8.51
CA LEU A 216 17.33 -2.71 -8.61
C LEU A 216 17.08 -1.54 -9.56
N ASP A 217 16.37 -1.77 -10.66
CA ASP A 217 16.10 -0.78 -11.71
C ASP A 217 14.62 -0.36 -11.77
N SER A 218 13.89 -0.59 -10.68
CA SER A 218 12.47 -0.25 -10.56
C SER A 218 12.27 1.20 -10.11
N ARG A 219 11.21 1.84 -10.61
CA ARG A 219 10.78 3.18 -10.19
C ARG A 219 9.30 3.20 -9.86
N ILE A 220 8.89 4.05 -8.94
CA ILE A 220 7.48 4.19 -8.55
C ILE A 220 6.87 5.34 -9.32
N VAL A 221 5.73 5.07 -9.93
CA VAL A 221 5.00 6.05 -10.75
C VAL A 221 3.55 6.18 -10.33
N VAL A 222 2.94 7.30 -10.69
CA VAL A 222 1.49 7.50 -10.73
C VAL A 222 1.07 7.72 -12.17
N GLU A 223 0.04 7.01 -12.60
CA GLU A 223 -0.53 7.13 -13.94
C GLU A 223 -2.02 7.43 -13.88
N THR A 224 -2.47 8.40 -14.68
CA THR A 224 -3.89 8.70 -14.81
C THR A 224 -4.56 7.68 -15.71
N ILE A 225 -5.53 6.95 -15.18
CA ILE A 225 -6.26 5.89 -15.89
C ILE A 225 -6.92 6.46 -17.16
N GLY A 226 -6.71 5.75 -18.26
CA GLY A 226 -7.30 6.08 -19.56
C GLY A 226 -6.57 7.17 -20.34
N SER A 227 -5.67 7.96 -19.74
CA SER A 227 -4.87 8.95 -20.45
C SER A 227 -3.42 8.51 -20.69
N GLY A 228 -2.93 7.54 -19.91
CA GLY A 228 -1.54 7.10 -19.94
C GLY A 228 -0.55 8.18 -19.47
N VAL A 229 -1.03 9.31 -18.93
CA VAL A 229 -0.14 10.35 -18.40
C VAL A 229 0.48 9.85 -17.11
N ARG A 230 1.81 9.70 -17.15
CA ARG A 230 2.61 9.08 -16.08
C ARG A 230 3.58 10.09 -15.46
N ARG A 231 3.75 10.02 -14.15
CA ARG A 231 4.71 10.81 -13.37
C ARG A 231 5.53 9.89 -12.48
N THR A 232 6.84 10.02 -12.50
CA THR A 232 7.73 9.32 -11.57
C THR A 232 7.73 10.03 -10.22
N LEU A 233 7.53 9.27 -9.15
CA LEU A 233 7.57 9.75 -7.76
C LEU A 233 8.89 9.39 -7.08
N VAL A 234 9.42 8.19 -7.35
CA VAL A 234 10.65 7.66 -6.77
C VAL A 234 11.42 6.95 -7.87
N GLU A 235 12.67 7.36 -8.09
CA GLU A 235 13.52 6.83 -9.17
C GLU A 235 14.06 5.42 -8.89
N GLN A 236 14.14 5.04 -7.61
CA GLN A 236 14.59 3.71 -7.18
C GLN A 236 13.66 3.20 -6.10
N GLY A 237 12.74 2.31 -6.46
CA GLY A 237 11.77 1.76 -5.52
C GLY A 237 10.94 0.64 -6.13
N PRO A 238 11.14 -0.60 -5.66
CA PRO A 238 10.43 -1.75 -6.19
C PRO A 238 9.00 -1.88 -5.69
N PHE A 239 8.64 -1.15 -4.63
CA PHE A 239 7.32 -1.24 -4.02
C PHE A 239 6.93 0.08 -3.37
N GLY A 240 5.68 0.49 -3.53
CA GLY A 240 5.11 1.69 -2.90
C GLY A 240 3.65 1.55 -2.53
N ARG A 241 3.24 2.20 -1.44
CA ARG A 241 1.85 2.26 -0.98
C ARG A 241 1.50 3.66 -0.48
N TYR A 242 0.43 4.21 -0.98
CA TYR A 242 -0.20 5.40 -0.42
C TYR A 242 -0.99 5.02 0.84
N LEU A 243 -0.85 5.81 1.88
CA LEU A 243 -1.58 5.67 3.13
C LEU A 243 -2.64 6.78 3.27
N PRO A 244 -3.81 6.50 3.88
CA PRO A 244 -4.83 7.52 4.14
C PRO A 244 -4.35 8.70 5.01
N SER A 245 -3.21 8.53 5.71
CA SER A 245 -2.54 9.62 6.42
C SER A 245 -1.91 10.68 5.50
N GLY A 246 -1.99 10.52 4.17
CA GLY A 246 -1.39 11.42 3.20
C GLY A 246 0.10 11.19 2.97
N HIS A 247 0.58 9.97 3.20
CA HIS A 247 1.99 9.61 2.99
C HIS A 247 2.14 8.51 1.94
N LEU A 248 3.20 8.58 1.17
CA LEU A 248 3.72 7.47 0.38
C LEU A 248 4.71 6.69 1.24
N LEU A 249 4.44 5.41 1.46
CA LEU A 249 5.38 4.45 2.01
C LEU A 249 6.05 3.73 0.84
N TYR A 250 7.39 3.63 0.83
CA TYR A 250 8.08 2.92 -0.24
C TYR A 250 9.37 2.27 0.24
N PHE A 251 9.86 1.31 -0.53
CA PHE A 251 11.05 0.55 -0.23
C PHE A 251 12.24 1.03 -1.06
N SER A 252 13.42 1.00 -0.43
CA SER A 252 14.68 0.98 -1.16
C SER A 252 15.06 -0.47 -1.51
N ASN A 253 15.97 -0.61 -2.45
CA ASN A 253 16.52 -1.91 -2.84
C ASN A 253 17.25 -2.66 -1.71
N GLU A 254 17.58 -1.95 -0.62
CA GLU A 254 18.31 -2.48 0.54
C GLU A 254 17.38 -2.94 1.68
N GLY A 255 16.06 -3.01 1.47
CA GLY A 255 15.10 -3.40 2.50
C GLY A 255 14.76 -2.29 3.51
N SER A 256 15.22 -1.06 3.28
CA SER A 256 14.80 0.09 4.08
C SER A 256 13.46 0.63 3.58
N VAL A 257 12.59 0.98 4.54
CA VAL A 257 11.28 1.56 4.25
C VAL A 257 11.29 3.03 4.56
N PHE A 258 10.87 3.84 3.61
CA PHE A 258 10.76 5.28 3.71
C PHE A 258 9.30 5.73 3.68
N ALA A 259 9.00 6.81 4.37
CA ALA A 259 7.74 7.53 4.30
C ALA A 259 7.97 8.98 3.92
N ALA A 260 7.16 9.50 3.00
CA ALA A 260 7.16 10.90 2.60
C ALA A 260 5.73 11.41 2.44
N ALA A 261 5.46 12.66 2.81
CA ALA A 261 4.18 13.28 2.57
C ALA A 261 3.90 13.37 1.06
N PHE A 262 2.71 12.97 0.66
CA PHE A 262 2.27 12.90 -0.73
C PHE A 262 1.01 13.75 -0.93
N ASP A 263 1.09 14.71 -1.83
CA ASP A 263 -0.04 15.56 -2.22
C ASP A 263 -0.78 14.90 -3.38
N LEU A 264 -1.98 14.36 -3.11
CA LEU A 264 -2.83 13.71 -4.11
C LEU A 264 -3.24 14.64 -5.26
N VAL A 265 -3.43 15.94 -4.98
CA VAL A 265 -3.85 16.91 -6.01
C VAL A 265 -2.72 17.21 -6.98
N ARG A 266 -1.51 17.37 -6.46
CA ARG A 266 -0.30 17.60 -7.25
C ARG A 266 0.27 16.32 -7.84
N GLY A 267 -0.07 15.16 -7.26
CA GLY A 267 0.50 13.86 -7.58
C GLY A 267 2.02 13.84 -7.36
N ALA A 268 2.49 14.38 -6.24
CA ALA A 268 3.91 14.56 -5.96
C ALA A 268 4.24 14.41 -4.47
N LEU A 269 5.48 14.00 -4.19
CA LEU A 269 6.04 14.06 -2.84
C LEU A 269 6.29 15.53 -2.45
N VAL A 270 5.87 15.90 -1.23
CA VAL A 270 5.96 17.28 -0.71
C VAL A 270 6.81 17.40 0.55
N SER A 271 7.45 16.32 0.97
CA SER A 271 8.43 16.32 2.06
C SER A 271 9.65 15.49 1.69
N THR A 272 10.76 15.70 2.40
CA THR A 272 11.92 14.82 2.36
C THR A 272 11.53 13.45 2.92
N PRO A 273 11.88 12.35 2.23
CA PRO A 273 11.65 11.00 2.74
C PRO A 273 12.36 10.75 4.07
N GLN A 274 11.68 10.09 4.98
CA GLN A 274 12.23 9.67 6.27
C GLN A 274 12.22 8.14 6.36
N GLN A 275 13.34 7.55 6.76
CA GLN A 275 13.40 6.12 7.02
C GLN A 275 12.58 5.78 8.25
N VAL A 276 11.61 4.87 8.11
CA VAL A 276 10.69 4.45 9.18
C VAL A 276 10.93 3.02 9.65
N LEU A 277 11.48 2.17 8.79
CA LEU A 277 11.87 0.80 9.11
C LEU A 277 13.16 0.43 8.39
N ALA A 278 13.85 -0.57 8.89
CA ALA A 278 14.97 -1.23 8.26
C ALA A 278 14.76 -2.74 8.30
N ASP A 279 15.56 -3.47 7.53
CA ASP A 279 15.61 -4.93 7.55
C ASP A 279 14.25 -5.60 7.25
N VAL A 280 13.49 -5.07 6.30
CA VAL A 280 12.30 -5.73 5.76
C VAL A 280 12.72 -6.64 4.61
N TYR A 281 12.22 -7.87 4.61
CA TYR A 281 12.48 -8.81 3.53
C TYR A 281 11.91 -8.29 2.20
N VAL A 282 12.76 -8.23 1.18
CA VAL A 282 12.40 -7.90 -0.20
C VAL A 282 12.88 -9.02 -1.10
N ALA A 283 11.97 -9.60 -1.88
CA ALA A 283 12.32 -10.61 -2.87
C ALA A 283 13.11 -9.99 -4.03
N SER A 284 14.14 -10.68 -4.48
CA SER A 284 15.04 -10.19 -5.54
C SER A 284 14.32 -9.99 -6.87
N TRP A 285 13.36 -10.85 -7.19
CA TRP A 285 12.56 -10.76 -8.41
C TRP A 285 11.19 -10.16 -8.12
N GLY A 286 10.74 -9.26 -8.98
CA GLY A 286 9.43 -8.60 -8.85
C GLY A 286 9.35 -7.58 -7.71
N GLY A 287 10.40 -7.39 -6.90
CA GLY A 287 10.44 -6.42 -5.82
C GLY A 287 9.42 -6.66 -4.72
N ALA A 288 8.98 -7.91 -4.54
CA ALA A 288 7.98 -8.27 -3.53
C ALA A 288 8.51 -7.99 -2.12
N ALA A 289 7.94 -7.03 -1.43
CA ALA A 289 8.19 -6.84 -0.01
C ALA A 289 7.18 -7.65 0.81
N LEU A 290 7.66 -8.45 1.76
CA LEU A 290 6.79 -9.10 2.73
C LEU A 290 6.33 -8.08 3.77
N LEU A 291 5.48 -7.17 3.32
CA LEU A 291 4.87 -6.12 4.12
C LEU A 291 3.44 -5.92 3.67
N ALA A 292 2.56 -5.79 4.64
CA ALA A 292 1.18 -5.38 4.44
C ALA A 292 0.85 -4.20 5.37
N VAL A 293 0.13 -3.23 4.85
CA VAL A 293 -0.29 -2.05 5.60
C VAL A 293 -1.78 -1.83 5.43
N ALA A 294 -2.47 -1.62 6.55
CA ALA A 294 -3.89 -1.31 6.59
C ALA A 294 -4.15 0.20 6.53
N GLU A 295 -5.37 0.58 6.19
CA GLU A 295 -5.80 1.98 6.13
C GLU A 295 -5.64 2.73 7.45
N ASN A 296 -5.79 2.05 8.58
CA ASN A 296 -5.61 2.63 9.91
C ASN A 296 -4.13 2.81 10.33
N GLY A 297 -3.17 2.46 9.44
CA GLY A 297 -1.74 2.53 9.69
C GLY A 297 -1.14 1.33 10.40
N THR A 298 -1.92 0.26 10.67
CA THR A 298 -1.36 -1.00 11.16
C THR A 298 -0.48 -1.61 10.08
N LEU A 299 0.76 -1.92 10.43
CA LEU A 299 1.75 -2.46 9.52
C LEU A 299 2.24 -3.81 10.04
N VAL A 300 2.28 -4.80 9.16
CA VAL A 300 2.82 -6.14 9.43
C VAL A 300 3.90 -6.41 8.39
N PHE A 301 5.04 -6.90 8.82
CA PHE A 301 6.15 -7.20 7.92
C PHE A 301 6.95 -8.40 8.41
N GLU A 302 7.66 -9.04 7.50
CA GLU A 302 8.66 -10.05 7.83
C GLU A 302 10.04 -9.38 7.90
N PRO A 303 10.74 -9.47 9.05
CA PRO A 303 12.11 -8.99 9.15
C PRO A 303 13.05 -9.92 8.38
N GLY A 304 13.99 -9.35 7.66
CA GLY A 304 15.02 -10.11 6.93
C GLY A 304 15.77 -9.22 5.95
N SER A 305 17.01 -9.56 5.65
CA SER A 305 17.71 -9.00 4.49
C SER A 305 17.27 -9.73 3.23
N ALA A 306 17.24 -9.03 2.09
CA ALA A 306 17.15 -9.68 0.78
C ALA A 306 18.19 -10.79 0.70
N ALA A 307 17.75 -12.00 0.37
CA ALA A 307 18.48 -13.26 0.23
C ALA A 307 19.77 -13.39 1.07
N PRO A 308 19.94 -14.46 1.87
CA PRO A 308 21.21 -14.71 2.48
C PRO A 308 22.28 -14.72 1.38
N PRO A 309 23.48 -14.16 1.62
CA PRO A 309 24.51 -14.08 0.62
C PRO A 309 24.74 -15.48 0.02
N GLN A 310 24.50 -15.61 -1.28
CA GLN A 310 24.72 -16.86 -1.99
C GLN A 310 26.24 -17.09 -2.04
N VAL A 311 26.67 -18.14 -1.40
CA VAL A 311 28.08 -18.56 -1.41
C VAL A 311 28.22 -19.79 -2.28
N VAL A 312 28.93 -19.67 -3.40
CA VAL A 312 29.31 -20.83 -4.19
C VAL A 312 30.39 -21.59 -3.44
N ARG A 313 30.11 -22.83 -3.06
CA ARG A 313 31.03 -23.69 -2.33
C ARG A 313 31.53 -24.80 -3.24
N ALA A 314 32.85 -25.03 -3.20
CA ALA A 314 33.44 -26.18 -3.83
C ALA A 314 33.21 -27.43 -2.99
N VAL A 315 32.84 -28.52 -3.64
CA VAL A 315 32.81 -29.84 -3.02
C VAL A 315 33.67 -30.79 -3.83
N ASP A 316 34.43 -31.68 -3.19
CA ASP A 316 35.15 -32.73 -3.90
C ASP A 316 34.18 -33.86 -4.33
N ARG A 317 34.74 -34.87 -5.06
CA ARG A 317 33.95 -36.00 -5.55
C ARG A 317 33.36 -36.90 -4.47
N SER A 318 33.84 -36.75 -3.23
CA SER A 318 33.30 -37.46 -2.06
C SER A 318 32.21 -36.66 -1.34
N GLY A 319 31.87 -35.44 -1.80
CA GLY A 319 30.91 -34.53 -1.15
C GLY A 319 31.51 -33.70 -0.01
N ARG A 320 32.84 -33.73 0.17
CA ARG A 320 33.52 -32.95 1.22
C ARG A 320 33.61 -31.48 0.76
N ASP A 321 33.20 -30.58 1.61
CA ASP A 321 33.26 -29.14 1.43
C ASP A 321 34.73 -28.64 1.40
N LEU A 322 35.09 -27.98 0.31
CA LEU A 322 36.42 -27.40 0.06
C LEU A 322 36.46 -25.88 0.36
N GLY A 323 35.34 -25.29 0.74
CA GLY A 323 35.23 -23.86 1.06
C GLY A 323 34.53 -23.04 -0.01
N ALA A 324 34.36 -21.76 0.27
CA ALA A 324 33.72 -20.79 -0.64
C ALA A 324 34.65 -20.46 -1.84
N ILE A 325 34.15 -20.57 -3.04
CA ILE A 325 34.88 -20.20 -4.28
C ILE A 325 34.72 -18.70 -4.58
N VAL A 326 33.55 -18.13 -4.27
CA VAL A 326 33.23 -16.72 -4.52
C VAL A 326 32.79 -16.09 -3.23
N PRO A 327 33.34 -14.91 -2.86
CA PRO A 327 32.85 -14.16 -1.71
C PRO A 327 31.36 -13.82 -1.88
N ALA A 328 30.65 -13.83 -0.76
CA ALA A 328 29.26 -13.35 -0.74
C ALA A 328 29.15 -11.94 -1.34
N GLY A 329 28.27 -11.74 -2.33
CA GLY A 329 28.07 -10.46 -3.00
C GLY A 329 28.59 -10.38 -4.46
N TYR A 330 29.09 -11.47 -5.03
CA TYR A 330 29.58 -11.49 -6.43
C TYR A 330 28.64 -12.19 -7.43
N LEU A 331 27.45 -12.59 -6.98
CA LEU A 331 26.41 -13.20 -7.83
C LEU A 331 25.16 -12.31 -7.79
N ASP A 332 25.28 -11.08 -8.28
CA ASP A 332 24.15 -10.20 -8.63
C ASP A 332 23.76 -10.43 -10.09
#